data_4e9097fb11c8ea4e74e17ad3ddb8d168
#
_entry.id   4e9097fb11c8ea4e74e17ad3ddb8d168
#
_cell.length_a   1.000
_cell.length_b   1.000
_cell.length_c   1.000
_cell.angle_alpha   90.00
_cell.angle_beta   90.00
_cell.angle_gamma   90.00
#
_symmetry.space_group_name_H-M   'P 1'
#
loop_
_entity.id
_entity.type
_entity.pdbx_description
1 polymer ?
#
loop_
_entity_poly.entity_id
_entity_poly.type
_entity_poly.pdbx_seq_one_letter_code
_entity_poly.pdbx_strand_id
1 'polypeptide(L)'
;KAILGMDIKGHTVHQVMIAQAAPIAAEYYMAILLDRANRNFLVMASVAGGMEIEEVAHKTPEKLAKVGINPNNGIDKAKALEIAKGGMFPADVLDQVADVLVKLWQAFVKEDATLMEINPLVKTSDGKIIALDGKVTLDDNSSFRHPDHEALVDHASTNPLEKLAKEKDLNYVKLDGQVGIIGNGAGLVMSTLDVVAYAGEKYGVKPANFLDIGGGASAEVMANGLSIILGDKDVKSVFVNVFGGITACDAVANGIVQALNMLGNQATKPIVVRLDGNNVELGRKILNDANHPLVQQLETMDGAAAKAAELAAN
;
A
#
# COMPACT_ATOMS: atom_id res chain seq x y z
N LYS A 1 -6.11 10.39 29.24
CA LYS A 1 -6.87 11.52 28.66
C LYS A 1 -6.00 12.45 27.81
N ALA A 2 -4.71 12.65 28.14
CA ALA A 2 -3.84 13.56 27.39
C ALA A 2 -3.46 13.05 25.99
N ILE A 3 -3.45 11.73 25.74
CA ILE A 3 -3.04 11.13 24.48
C ILE A 3 -4.22 10.97 23.51
N LEU A 4 -5.41 10.66 24.01
CA LEU A 4 -6.61 10.52 23.17
C LEU A 4 -6.94 11.84 22.47
N GLY A 5 -7.12 11.80 21.16
CA GLY A 5 -7.38 12.95 20.30
C GLY A 5 -6.12 13.71 19.85
N MET A 6 -4.91 13.28 20.26
CA MET A 6 -3.67 13.88 19.73
C MET A 6 -3.49 13.48 18.26
N ASP A 7 -2.93 14.41 17.49
CA ASP A 7 -2.34 14.10 16.19
C ASP A 7 -0.87 13.69 16.38
N ILE A 8 -0.53 12.50 15.90
CA ILE A 8 0.85 12.00 15.89
C ILE A 8 1.24 11.69 14.46
N LYS A 9 2.06 12.53 13.86
CA LYS A 9 2.51 12.38 12.46
C LYS A 9 1.35 12.26 11.45
N GLY A 10 0.27 13.02 11.63
CA GLY A 10 -0.91 13.01 10.77
C GLY A 10 -1.96 11.94 11.14
N HIS A 11 -1.74 11.17 12.19
CA HIS A 11 -2.69 10.16 12.68
C HIS A 11 -3.34 10.60 13.97
N THR A 12 -4.67 10.71 13.98
CA THR A 12 -5.43 10.99 15.19
C THR A 12 -5.50 9.75 16.09
N VAL A 13 -5.13 9.88 17.35
CA VAL A 13 -5.20 8.78 18.33
C VAL A 13 -6.64 8.57 18.78
N HIS A 14 -7.28 7.51 18.31
CA HIS A 14 -8.65 7.14 18.70
C HIS A 14 -8.70 6.19 19.90
N GLN A 15 -7.68 5.36 20.06
CA GLN A 15 -7.60 4.36 21.13
C GLN A 15 -6.22 4.33 21.77
N VAL A 16 -6.14 3.92 23.02
CA VAL A 16 -4.88 3.67 23.73
C VAL A 16 -4.96 2.31 24.41
N MET A 17 -3.91 1.53 24.26
CA MET A 17 -3.74 0.28 25.01
C MET A 17 -3.08 0.58 26.34
N ILE A 18 -3.64 0.03 27.43
CA ILE A 18 -3.06 0.12 28.76
C ILE A 18 -2.55 -1.27 29.12
N ALA A 19 -1.24 -1.39 29.29
CA ALA A 19 -0.57 -2.64 29.67
C ALA A 19 0.16 -2.48 31.00
N GLN A 20 0.36 -3.61 31.71
CA GLN A 20 1.21 -3.62 32.89
C GLN A 20 2.66 -3.32 32.48
N ALA A 21 3.32 -2.39 33.16
CA ALA A 21 4.71 -2.07 32.92
C ALA A 21 5.61 -3.30 33.18
N ALA A 22 6.47 -3.62 32.23
CA ALA A 22 7.48 -4.66 32.39
C ALA A 22 8.74 -4.07 33.06
N PRO A 23 9.36 -4.78 34.02
CA PRO A 23 10.64 -4.36 34.59
C PRO A 23 11.79 -4.66 33.65
N ILE A 24 12.01 -3.77 32.66
CA ILE A 24 12.96 -3.97 31.56
C ILE A 24 14.40 -3.89 32.07
N ALA A 25 15.18 -4.94 31.79
CA ALA A 25 16.62 -5.00 32.04
C ALA A 25 17.45 -4.84 30.76
N ALA A 26 16.93 -5.31 29.61
CA ALA A 26 17.57 -5.14 28.31
C ALA A 26 16.50 -5.18 27.20
N GLU A 27 16.81 -4.53 26.08
CA GLU A 27 15.94 -4.47 24.90
C GLU A 27 16.66 -5.07 23.69
N TYR A 28 15.95 -5.92 22.96
CA TYR A 28 16.43 -6.67 21.81
C TYR A 28 15.51 -6.44 20.62
N TYR A 29 15.97 -6.87 19.43
CA TYR A 29 15.22 -6.79 18.19
C TYR A 29 15.05 -8.17 17.55
N MET A 30 13.90 -8.43 16.97
CA MET A 30 13.62 -9.63 16.19
C MET A 30 12.56 -9.36 15.14
N ALA A 31 12.82 -9.77 13.89
CA ALA A 31 11.83 -9.69 12.82
C ALA A 31 11.92 -10.85 11.85
N ILE A 32 10.79 -11.18 11.23
CA ILE A 32 10.70 -12.08 10.07
C ILE A 32 9.98 -11.31 8.97
N LEU A 33 10.54 -11.31 7.76
CA LEU A 33 9.97 -10.61 6.61
C LEU A 33 10.13 -11.42 5.31
N LEU A 34 9.31 -11.06 4.33
CA LEU A 34 9.40 -11.62 2.98
C LEU A 34 10.57 -10.97 2.23
N ASP A 35 11.55 -11.77 1.85
CA ASP A 35 12.69 -11.37 1.00
C ASP A 35 12.39 -11.68 -0.47
N ARG A 36 11.80 -10.72 -1.16
CA ARG A 36 11.43 -10.87 -2.57
C ARG A 36 12.64 -11.01 -3.49
N ALA A 37 13.75 -10.36 -3.16
CA ALA A 37 14.97 -10.38 -3.96
C ALA A 37 15.59 -11.77 -4.02
N ASN A 38 15.62 -12.48 -2.88
CA ASN A 38 16.18 -13.82 -2.75
C ASN A 38 15.14 -14.93 -2.82
N ARG A 39 13.85 -14.59 -2.98
CA ARG A 39 12.70 -15.53 -3.06
C ARG A 39 12.63 -16.47 -1.86
N ASN A 40 12.85 -15.92 -0.68
CA ASN A 40 12.77 -16.64 0.60
C ASN A 40 12.22 -15.71 1.69
N PHE A 41 12.28 -16.15 2.95
CA PHE A 41 12.06 -15.27 4.08
C PHE A 41 13.40 -14.84 4.68
N LEU A 42 13.41 -13.71 5.34
CA LEU A 42 14.58 -13.18 6.05
C LEU A 42 14.25 -13.03 7.53
N VAL A 43 15.08 -13.61 8.38
CA VAL A 43 15.06 -13.32 9.80
C VAL A 43 16.15 -12.30 10.11
N MET A 44 15.76 -11.27 10.84
CA MET A 44 16.68 -10.33 11.44
C MET A 44 16.59 -10.44 12.96
N ALA A 45 17.75 -10.49 13.63
CA ALA A 45 17.82 -10.59 15.08
C ALA A 45 19.04 -9.83 15.61
N SER A 46 18.86 -9.05 16.70
CA SER A 46 19.90 -8.21 17.26
C SER A 46 19.77 -8.07 18.78
N VAL A 47 20.91 -8.04 19.43
CA VAL A 47 21.01 -7.65 20.85
C VAL A 47 20.73 -6.15 21.05
N ALA A 48 20.70 -5.34 20.00
CA ALA A 48 20.32 -3.93 20.04
C ALA A 48 18.86 -3.78 19.59
N GLY A 49 17.98 -3.42 20.52
CA GLY A 49 16.56 -3.17 20.30
C GLY A 49 16.11 -1.84 20.88
N GLY A 50 14.80 -1.53 20.76
CA GLY A 50 14.25 -0.27 21.22
C GLY A 50 14.68 0.96 20.42
N MET A 51 15.24 0.75 19.23
CA MET A 51 15.75 1.79 18.32
C MET A 51 15.44 1.42 16.86
N GLU A 52 15.65 2.37 15.95
CA GLU A 52 15.51 2.14 14.50
C GLU A 52 16.54 1.10 14.04
N ILE A 53 16.07 -0.02 13.49
CA ILE A 53 16.95 -1.14 13.09
C ILE A 53 17.84 -0.76 11.91
N GLU A 54 17.44 0.18 11.09
CA GLU A 54 18.23 0.74 9.99
C GLU A 54 19.50 1.41 10.51
N GLU A 55 19.42 2.06 11.66
CA GLU A 55 20.58 2.66 12.32
C GLU A 55 21.56 1.58 12.80
N VAL A 56 21.05 0.49 13.38
CA VAL A 56 21.90 -0.67 13.78
C VAL A 56 22.55 -1.30 12.55
N ALA A 57 21.78 -1.50 11.47
CA ALA A 57 22.30 -2.06 10.23
C ALA A 57 23.40 -1.21 9.58
N HIS A 58 23.36 0.11 9.79
CA HIS A 58 24.34 1.04 9.23
C HIS A 58 25.57 1.23 10.14
N LYS A 59 25.36 1.41 11.45
CA LYS A 59 26.44 1.76 12.39
C LYS A 59 27.16 0.54 12.97
N THR A 60 26.41 -0.55 13.21
CA THR A 60 26.93 -1.77 13.89
C THR A 60 26.38 -3.04 13.22
N PRO A 61 26.64 -3.23 11.91
CA PRO A 61 26.07 -4.35 11.15
C PRO A 61 26.45 -5.73 11.73
N GLU A 62 27.56 -5.82 12.43
CA GLU A 62 28.02 -7.05 13.11
C GLU A 62 27.09 -7.49 14.25
N LYS A 63 26.27 -6.58 14.80
CA LYS A 63 25.27 -6.90 15.83
C LYS A 63 23.95 -7.38 15.28
N LEU A 64 23.77 -7.33 13.96
CA LEU A 64 22.52 -7.69 13.30
C LEU A 64 22.71 -8.98 12.50
N ALA A 65 22.20 -10.09 13.03
CA ALA A 65 22.05 -11.31 12.24
C ALA A 65 21.01 -11.11 11.14
N LYS A 66 21.36 -11.49 9.90
CA LYS A 66 20.46 -11.55 8.75
C LYS A 66 20.55 -12.95 8.16
N VAL A 67 19.51 -13.75 8.33
CA VAL A 67 19.51 -15.17 7.95
C VAL A 67 18.35 -15.48 7.03
N GLY A 68 18.68 -15.90 5.80
CA GLY A 68 17.67 -16.38 4.84
C GLY A 68 17.07 -17.71 5.28
N ILE A 69 15.73 -17.83 5.21
CA ILE A 69 14.98 -19.04 5.59
C ILE A 69 14.26 -19.56 4.37
N ASN A 70 14.59 -20.79 3.98
CA ASN A 70 13.85 -21.50 2.95
C ASN A 70 12.46 -21.86 3.52
N PRO A 71 11.36 -21.47 2.83
CA PRO A 71 10.01 -21.74 3.30
C PRO A 71 9.69 -23.24 3.54
N ASN A 72 10.34 -24.14 2.81
CA ASN A 72 10.13 -25.57 2.95
C ASN A 72 10.77 -26.16 4.22
N ASN A 73 11.83 -25.53 4.72
CA ASN A 73 12.56 -26.00 5.90
C ASN A 73 12.07 -25.34 7.19
N GLY A 74 11.64 -24.08 7.08
CA GLY A 74 11.19 -23.29 8.22
C GLY A 74 12.27 -23.02 9.27
N ILE A 75 11.81 -22.73 10.48
CA ILE A 75 12.65 -22.47 11.65
C ILE A 75 12.31 -23.47 12.76
N ASP A 76 13.20 -24.42 12.97
CA ASP A 76 13.18 -25.30 14.14
C ASP A 76 14.00 -24.70 15.30
N LYS A 77 14.02 -25.38 16.44
CA LYS A 77 14.74 -24.92 17.63
C LYS A 77 16.25 -24.79 17.38
N ALA A 78 16.85 -25.69 16.61
CA ALA A 78 18.29 -25.66 16.31
C ALA A 78 18.63 -24.45 15.44
N LYS A 79 17.84 -24.18 14.40
CA LYS A 79 17.99 -22.99 13.55
C LYS A 79 17.74 -21.69 14.32
N ALA A 80 16.75 -21.69 15.21
CA ALA A 80 16.46 -20.55 16.07
C ALA A 80 17.61 -20.21 17.02
N LEU A 81 18.27 -21.23 17.61
CA LEU A 81 19.44 -21.05 18.44
C LEU A 81 20.66 -20.52 17.64
N GLU A 82 20.86 -21.00 16.41
CA GLU A 82 21.89 -20.48 15.51
C GLU A 82 21.67 -18.98 15.26
N ILE A 83 20.45 -18.59 14.92
CA ILE A 83 20.07 -17.20 14.66
C ILE A 83 20.27 -16.33 15.91
N ALA A 84 19.81 -16.78 17.07
CA ALA A 84 19.98 -16.05 18.33
C ALA A 84 21.45 -15.84 18.69
N LYS A 85 22.30 -16.83 18.47
CA LYS A 85 23.76 -16.69 18.62
C LYS A 85 24.34 -15.67 17.65
N GLY A 86 23.92 -15.71 16.37
CA GLY A 86 24.31 -14.75 15.35
C GLY A 86 23.92 -13.31 15.68
N GLY A 87 22.76 -13.10 16.33
CA GLY A 87 22.29 -11.80 16.85
C GLY A 87 22.95 -11.37 18.16
N MET A 88 23.95 -12.14 18.64
CA MET A 88 24.74 -11.86 19.83
C MET A 88 23.95 -11.85 21.16
N PHE A 89 22.82 -12.57 21.22
CA PHE A 89 22.06 -12.65 22.46
C PHE A 89 22.85 -13.30 23.59
N PRO A 90 22.71 -12.81 24.85
CA PRO A 90 23.39 -13.38 26.00
C PRO A 90 23.02 -14.86 26.23
N ALA A 91 24.00 -15.65 26.74
CA ALA A 91 23.86 -17.09 26.88
C ALA A 91 22.68 -17.51 27.79
N ASP A 92 22.37 -16.70 28.79
CA ASP A 92 21.29 -16.94 29.76
C ASP A 92 19.88 -16.77 29.19
N VAL A 93 19.73 -16.16 28.02
CA VAL A 93 18.42 -15.96 27.35
C VAL A 93 18.30 -16.68 26.01
N LEU A 94 19.38 -17.28 25.50
CA LEU A 94 19.38 -17.90 24.16
C LEU A 94 18.23 -18.89 23.95
N ASP A 95 17.94 -19.70 24.92
CA ASP A 95 16.90 -20.74 24.82
C ASP A 95 15.50 -20.15 24.75
N GLN A 96 15.23 -19.11 25.56
CA GLN A 96 13.96 -18.38 25.55
C GLN A 96 13.79 -17.58 24.25
N VAL A 97 14.84 -16.92 23.76
CA VAL A 97 14.84 -16.18 22.50
C VAL A 97 14.58 -17.12 21.32
N ALA A 98 15.21 -18.30 21.33
CA ALA A 98 14.94 -19.32 20.31
C ALA A 98 13.50 -19.82 20.34
N ASP A 99 12.88 -20.00 21.53
CA ASP A 99 11.49 -20.36 21.66
C ASP A 99 10.54 -19.28 21.12
N VAL A 100 10.87 -18.01 21.36
CA VAL A 100 10.12 -16.87 20.78
C VAL A 100 10.22 -16.90 19.26
N LEU A 101 11.41 -17.11 18.70
CA LEU A 101 11.61 -17.14 17.26
C LEU A 101 10.84 -18.28 16.58
N VAL A 102 10.82 -19.48 17.18
CA VAL A 102 10.01 -20.61 16.67
C VAL A 102 8.53 -20.27 16.68
N LYS A 103 8.02 -19.67 17.75
CA LYS A 103 6.61 -19.25 17.83
C LYS A 103 6.28 -18.14 16.83
N LEU A 104 7.19 -17.18 16.68
CA LEU A 104 7.03 -16.09 15.72
C LEU A 104 6.97 -16.63 14.28
N TRP A 105 7.83 -17.61 13.95
CA TRP A 105 7.79 -18.31 12.66
C TRP A 105 6.47 -19.04 12.43
N GLN A 106 5.98 -19.76 13.43
CA GLN A 106 4.70 -20.46 13.34
C GLN A 106 3.53 -19.49 13.12
N ALA A 107 3.52 -18.37 13.83
CA ALA A 107 2.53 -17.32 13.64
C ALA A 107 2.66 -16.67 12.24
N PHE A 108 3.88 -16.34 11.82
CA PHE A 108 4.16 -15.73 10.52
C PHE A 108 3.63 -16.55 9.35
N VAL A 109 3.88 -17.86 9.36
CA VAL A 109 3.41 -18.77 8.30
C VAL A 109 1.90 -19.01 8.40
N LYS A 110 1.38 -19.21 9.62
CA LYS A 110 -0.04 -19.50 9.84
C LYS A 110 -0.94 -18.35 9.42
N GLU A 111 -0.52 -17.10 9.69
CA GLU A 111 -1.32 -15.91 9.43
C GLU A 111 -0.99 -15.27 8.05
N ASP A 112 -0.19 -15.94 7.19
CA ASP A 112 0.26 -15.39 5.91
C ASP A 112 0.85 -13.98 6.02
N ALA A 113 1.70 -13.77 7.02
CA ALA A 113 2.31 -12.48 7.22
C ALA A 113 3.44 -12.21 6.20
N THR A 114 3.64 -10.96 5.86
CA THR A 114 4.79 -10.48 5.07
C THR A 114 5.83 -9.77 5.92
N LEU A 115 5.44 -9.37 7.13
CA LEU A 115 6.32 -8.84 8.19
C LEU A 115 5.72 -9.21 9.55
N MET A 116 6.58 -9.73 10.44
CA MET A 116 6.35 -9.74 11.89
C MET A 116 7.61 -9.26 12.58
N GLU A 117 7.50 -8.15 13.29
CA GLU A 117 8.60 -7.51 14.00
C GLU A 117 8.26 -7.39 15.49
N ILE A 118 9.23 -7.68 16.35
CA ILE A 118 9.17 -7.42 17.78
C ILE A 118 10.27 -6.40 18.10
N ASN A 119 9.87 -5.17 18.47
CA ASN A 119 10.77 -4.07 18.77
C ASN A 119 10.19 -3.14 19.85
N PRO A 120 10.54 -3.34 21.14
CA PRO A 120 11.56 -4.27 21.61
C PRO A 120 11.03 -5.67 22.00
N LEU A 121 11.90 -6.66 21.84
CA LEU A 121 11.87 -7.90 22.61
C LEU A 121 12.67 -7.67 23.88
N VAL A 122 12.06 -7.80 25.05
CA VAL A 122 12.71 -7.39 26.29
C VAL A 122 13.11 -8.56 27.17
N LYS A 123 14.29 -8.41 27.83
CA LYS A 123 14.64 -9.19 29.01
C LYS A 123 14.18 -8.42 30.23
N THR A 124 13.39 -9.05 31.07
CA THR A 124 12.95 -8.50 32.35
C THR A 124 14.02 -8.69 33.45
N SER A 125 13.92 -7.93 34.54
CA SER A 125 14.84 -8.05 35.68
C SER A 125 14.78 -9.43 36.36
N ASP A 126 13.67 -10.18 36.23
CA ASP A 126 13.52 -11.55 36.68
C ASP A 126 13.98 -12.60 35.64
N GLY A 127 14.60 -12.16 34.53
CA GLY A 127 15.24 -13.01 33.53
C GLY A 127 14.30 -13.61 32.50
N LYS A 128 13.04 -13.13 32.37
CA LYS A 128 12.09 -13.60 31.34
C LYS A 128 12.25 -12.80 30.04
N ILE A 129 11.94 -13.44 28.92
CA ILE A 129 11.85 -12.81 27.62
C ILE A 129 10.38 -12.56 27.27
N ILE A 130 10.07 -11.30 26.95
CA ILE A 130 8.70 -10.84 26.64
C ILE A 130 8.72 -10.02 25.35
N ALA A 131 7.81 -10.30 24.43
CA ALA A 131 7.51 -9.40 23.32
C ALA A 131 6.70 -8.23 23.87
N LEU A 132 7.29 -7.03 23.90
CA LEU A 132 6.66 -5.87 24.50
C LEU A 132 5.82 -5.11 23.48
N ASP A 133 6.32 -4.99 22.26
CA ASP A 133 5.61 -4.39 21.14
C ASP A 133 5.82 -5.25 19.89
N GLY A 134 4.85 -5.23 19.00
CA GLY A 134 4.87 -6.00 17.77
C GLY A 134 4.22 -5.25 16.62
N LYS A 135 4.89 -5.31 15.45
CA LYS A 135 4.37 -4.82 14.19
C LYS A 135 4.13 -6.01 13.26
N VAL A 136 2.90 -6.11 12.76
CA VAL A 136 2.50 -7.21 11.87
C VAL A 136 1.94 -6.63 10.58
N THR A 137 2.40 -7.15 9.44
CA THR A 137 1.81 -6.91 8.13
C THR A 137 1.35 -8.24 7.56
N LEU A 138 0.07 -8.35 7.29
CA LEU A 138 -0.55 -9.52 6.69
C LEU A 138 -0.60 -9.39 5.17
N ASP A 139 -0.67 -10.50 4.45
CA ASP A 139 -0.83 -10.49 3.00
C ASP A 139 -2.32 -10.39 2.64
N ASP A 140 -2.75 -9.24 2.13
CA ASP A 140 -4.13 -9.02 1.69
C ASP A 140 -4.59 -10.01 0.60
N ASN A 141 -3.66 -10.55 -0.19
CA ASN A 141 -3.98 -11.57 -1.21
C ASN A 141 -4.39 -12.91 -0.58
N SER A 142 -4.11 -13.13 0.69
CA SER A 142 -4.49 -14.32 1.45
C SER A 142 -5.78 -14.16 2.26
N SER A 143 -6.42 -13.00 2.21
CA SER A 143 -7.62 -12.67 3.00
C SER A 143 -8.78 -13.67 2.81
N PHE A 144 -8.88 -14.30 1.63
CA PHE A 144 -9.90 -15.32 1.35
C PHE A 144 -9.84 -16.53 2.30
N ARG A 145 -8.70 -16.83 2.93
CA ARG A 145 -8.51 -17.89 3.91
C ARG A 145 -8.40 -17.42 5.35
N HIS A 146 -8.46 -16.09 5.57
CA HIS A 146 -8.39 -15.43 6.87
C HIS A 146 -9.54 -14.43 7.06
N PRO A 147 -10.81 -14.87 7.06
CA PRO A 147 -11.95 -13.97 7.19
C PRO A 147 -12.00 -13.26 8.54
N ASP A 148 -11.32 -13.78 9.55
CA ASP A 148 -11.18 -13.19 10.88
C ASP A 148 -10.26 -11.95 10.89
N HIS A 149 -9.38 -11.78 9.91
CA HIS A 149 -8.52 -10.61 9.81
C HIS A 149 -9.31 -9.31 9.56
N GLU A 150 -10.51 -9.39 8.97
CA GLU A 150 -11.37 -8.20 8.76
C GLU A 150 -11.70 -7.49 10.09
N ALA A 151 -11.82 -8.26 11.18
CA ALA A 151 -12.07 -7.70 12.51
C ALA A 151 -10.89 -6.90 13.09
N LEU A 152 -9.70 -7.03 12.51
CA LEU A 152 -8.48 -6.33 12.92
C LEU A 152 -8.27 -5.00 12.19
N VAL A 153 -9.07 -4.72 11.15
CA VAL A 153 -8.93 -3.49 10.35
C VAL A 153 -9.31 -2.28 11.20
N ASP A 154 -8.39 -1.32 11.30
CA ASP A 154 -8.67 -0.01 11.91
C ASP A 154 -9.37 0.91 10.90
N HIS A 155 -10.70 0.82 10.83
CA HIS A 155 -11.50 1.65 9.95
C HIS A 155 -11.43 3.15 10.26
N ALA A 156 -10.99 3.54 11.45
CA ALA A 156 -10.88 4.95 11.83
C ALA A 156 -9.63 5.62 11.24
N SER A 157 -8.56 4.85 10.99
CA SER A 157 -7.32 5.33 10.37
C SER A 157 -7.30 5.16 8.85
N THR A 158 -8.26 4.43 8.26
CA THR A 158 -8.35 4.23 6.82
C THR A 158 -8.77 5.51 6.12
N ASN A 159 -8.09 5.86 5.01
CA ASN A 159 -8.48 7.00 4.18
C ASN A 159 -9.94 6.86 3.70
N PRO A 160 -10.80 7.88 3.87
CA PRO A 160 -12.21 7.78 3.51
C PRO A 160 -12.46 7.44 2.03
N LEU A 161 -11.59 7.90 1.12
CA LEU A 161 -11.71 7.60 -0.31
C LEU A 161 -11.31 6.15 -0.62
N GLU A 162 -10.30 5.62 0.05
CA GLU A 162 -9.89 4.21 -0.07
C GLU A 162 -10.97 3.28 0.49
N LYS A 163 -11.57 3.65 1.61
CA LYS A 163 -12.71 2.92 2.16
C LYS A 163 -13.89 2.89 1.19
N LEU A 164 -14.26 4.04 0.64
CA LEU A 164 -15.34 4.15 -0.35
C LEU A 164 -15.03 3.35 -1.62
N ALA A 165 -13.76 3.32 -2.06
CA ALA A 165 -13.32 2.53 -3.20
C ALA A 165 -13.43 1.02 -2.93
N LYS A 166 -13.01 0.57 -1.75
CA LYS A 166 -13.13 -0.83 -1.32
C LYS A 166 -14.60 -1.30 -1.28
N GLU A 167 -15.52 -0.45 -0.80
CA GLU A 167 -16.96 -0.73 -0.82
C GLU A 167 -17.56 -0.88 -2.23
N LYS A 168 -16.83 -0.40 -3.26
CA LYS A 168 -17.19 -0.44 -4.69
C LYS A 168 -16.32 -1.42 -5.50
N ASP A 169 -15.57 -2.28 -4.83
CA ASP A 169 -14.64 -3.25 -5.44
C ASP A 169 -13.61 -2.59 -6.38
N LEU A 170 -13.18 -1.36 -6.05
CA LEU A 170 -12.17 -0.62 -6.80
C LEU A 170 -10.80 -0.71 -6.13
N ASN A 171 -9.77 -0.97 -6.94
CA ASN A 171 -8.39 -0.95 -6.48
C ASN A 171 -7.84 0.49 -6.53
N TYR A 172 -7.99 1.22 -5.44
CA TYR A 172 -7.67 2.64 -5.30
C TYR A 172 -6.66 2.86 -4.15
N VAL A 173 -5.66 3.70 -4.40
CA VAL A 173 -4.73 4.20 -3.38
C VAL A 173 -4.64 5.71 -3.51
N LYS A 174 -4.85 6.45 -2.42
CA LYS A 174 -4.68 7.91 -2.35
C LYS A 174 -3.20 8.27 -2.36
N LEU A 175 -2.85 9.28 -3.15
CA LEU A 175 -1.51 9.90 -3.20
C LEU A 175 -1.63 11.42 -2.99
N ASP A 176 -0.49 12.07 -2.74
CA ASP A 176 -0.43 13.52 -2.48
C ASP A 176 -0.21 14.30 -3.78
N GLY A 177 -1.25 14.42 -4.59
CA GLY A 177 -1.14 15.11 -5.87
C GLY A 177 -2.44 15.76 -6.33
N GLN A 178 -2.43 16.29 -7.57
CA GLN A 178 -3.51 17.09 -8.15
C GLN A 178 -4.10 16.51 -9.43
N VAL A 179 -3.43 15.52 -10.04
CA VAL A 179 -3.94 14.82 -11.23
C VAL A 179 -4.53 13.48 -10.82
N GLY A 180 -5.85 13.33 -10.91
CA GLY A 180 -6.54 12.07 -10.71
C GLY A 180 -6.24 11.09 -11.85
N ILE A 181 -5.94 9.84 -11.54
CA ILE A 181 -5.54 8.82 -12.53
C ILE A 181 -6.56 7.69 -12.56
N ILE A 182 -6.97 7.31 -13.77
CA ILE A 182 -7.71 6.07 -14.04
C ILE A 182 -7.03 5.31 -15.17
N GLY A 183 -6.81 4.02 -15.00
CA GLY A 183 -6.31 3.14 -16.05
C GLY A 183 -6.86 1.73 -15.93
N ASN A 184 -6.70 0.94 -16.97
CA ASN A 184 -7.09 -0.47 -17.01
C ASN A 184 -5.85 -1.37 -17.01
N GLY A 185 -5.56 -1.89 -15.85
CA GLY A 185 -4.39 -2.73 -15.56
C GLY A 185 -3.33 -2.01 -14.73
N ALA A 186 -2.91 -2.65 -13.66
CA ALA A 186 -2.01 -2.08 -12.66
C ALA A 186 -0.69 -1.56 -13.25
N GLY A 187 -0.10 -2.30 -14.21
CA GLY A 187 1.14 -1.88 -14.89
C GLY A 187 0.98 -0.58 -15.69
N LEU A 188 -0.14 -0.43 -16.41
CA LEU A 188 -0.45 0.79 -17.14
C LEU A 188 -0.68 1.97 -16.19
N VAL A 189 -1.39 1.74 -15.08
CA VAL A 189 -1.61 2.78 -14.07
C VAL A 189 -0.28 3.22 -13.46
N MET A 190 0.60 2.30 -13.07
CA MET A 190 1.93 2.63 -12.55
C MET A 190 2.74 3.48 -13.55
N SER A 191 2.81 3.06 -14.83
CA SER A 191 3.48 3.86 -15.87
C SER A 191 2.83 5.22 -16.04
N THR A 192 1.51 5.33 -15.94
CA THR A 192 0.79 6.60 -16.03
C THR A 192 1.15 7.54 -14.88
N LEU A 193 1.28 7.00 -13.65
CA LEU A 193 1.75 7.78 -12.50
C LEU A 193 3.14 8.38 -12.76
N ASP A 194 4.07 7.57 -13.27
CA ASP A 194 5.43 8.02 -13.55
C ASP A 194 5.47 9.12 -14.61
N VAL A 195 4.73 8.94 -15.72
CA VAL A 195 4.69 9.93 -16.81
C VAL A 195 4.01 11.23 -16.37
N VAL A 196 2.95 11.16 -15.54
CA VAL A 196 2.30 12.35 -14.98
C VAL A 196 3.21 13.05 -13.97
N ALA A 197 3.93 12.32 -13.12
CA ALA A 197 4.88 12.91 -12.19
C ALA A 197 5.99 13.67 -12.93
N TYR A 198 6.55 13.06 -13.98
CA TYR A 198 7.56 13.69 -14.84
C TYR A 198 7.02 14.94 -15.55
N ALA A 199 5.86 14.82 -16.21
CA ALA A 199 5.24 15.95 -16.93
C ALA A 199 4.83 17.11 -16.01
N GLY A 200 4.47 16.78 -14.76
CA GLY A 200 4.03 17.71 -13.73
C GLY A 200 5.16 18.42 -12.98
N GLU A 201 6.41 17.93 -13.08
CA GLU A 201 7.55 18.43 -12.31
C GLU A 201 7.73 19.97 -12.45
N LYS A 202 7.68 20.48 -13.69
CA LYS A 202 7.81 21.91 -13.98
C LYS A 202 6.68 22.78 -13.40
N TYR A 203 5.57 22.17 -13.01
CA TYR A 203 4.41 22.85 -12.42
C TYR A 203 4.27 22.56 -10.91
N GLY A 204 5.10 21.69 -10.33
CA GLY A 204 4.94 21.19 -8.98
C GLY A 204 3.70 20.32 -8.78
N VAL A 205 3.19 19.72 -9.85
CA VAL A 205 1.98 18.88 -9.88
C VAL A 205 2.36 17.42 -9.87
N LYS A 206 1.60 16.61 -9.13
CA LYS A 206 1.83 15.16 -8.95
C LYS A 206 0.55 14.37 -9.18
N PRO A 207 0.64 13.03 -9.42
CA PRO A 207 -0.52 12.17 -9.44
C PRO A 207 -1.18 12.10 -8.04
N ALA A 208 -2.52 12.15 -8.02
CA ALA A 208 -3.33 12.22 -6.79
C ALA A 208 -3.76 10.86 -6.27
N ASN A 209 -3.73 9.84 -7.11
CA ASN A 209 -4.15 8.48 -6.77
C ASN A 209 -3.65 7.45 -7.77
N PHE A 210 -3.61 6.21 -7.32
CA PHE A 210 -3.65 5.02 -8.17
C PHE A 210 -5.12 4.57 -8.28
N LEU A 211 -5.62 4.26 -9.48
CA LEU A 211 -6.89 3.57 -9.67
C LEU A 211 -6.82 2.66 -10.90
N ASP A 212 -6.86 1.37 -10.67
CA ASP A 212 -7.01 0.33 -11.68
C ASP A 212 -8.47 -0.14 -11.72
N ILE A 213 -9.13 0.09 -12.86
CA ILE A 213 -10.51 -0.35 -13.09
C ILE A 213 -10.60 -1.79 -13.64
N GLY A 214 -9.45 -2.47 -13.77
CA GLY A 214 -9.39 -3.83 -14.30
C GLY A 214 -9.77 -3.96 -15.77
N GLY A 215 -9.88 -5.21 -16.22
CA GLY A 215 -10.20 -5.54 -17.62
C GLY A 215 -11.68 -5.53 -17.98
N GLY A 216 -12.59 -5.16 -17.07
CA GLY A 216 -14.04 -5.25 -17.26
C GLY A 216 -14.79 -3.94 -16.99
N ALA A 217 -14.20 -2.79 -17.37
CA ALA A 217 -14.74 -1.48 -17.07
C ALA A 217 -16.14 -1.25 -17.64
N SER A 218 -17.18 -1.57 -16.85
CA SER A 218 -18.55 -1.17 -17.13
C SER A 218 -18.75 0.34 -16.90
N ALA A 219 -19.85 0.89 -17.39
CA ALA A 219 -20.25 2.28 -17.11
C ALA A 219 -20.32 2.57 -15.61
N GLU A 220 -20.77 1.61 -14.82
CA GLU A 220 -20.88 1.75 -13.36
C GLU A 220 -19.52 1.80 -12.70
N VAL A 221 -18.58 0.93 -13.07
CA VAL A 221 -17.21 0.94 -12.58
C VAL A 221 -16.53 2.27 -12.90
N MET A 222 -16.71 2.77 -14.12
CA MET A 222 -16.17 4.09 -14.53
C MET A 222 -16.83 5.23 -13.74
N ALA A 223 -18.16 5.21 -13.54
CA ALA A 223 -18.86 6.20 -12.75
C ALA A 223 -18.41 6.21 -11.29
N ASN A 224 -18.24 5.04 -10.70
CA ASN A 224 -17.73 4.90 -9.33
C ASN A 224 -16.32 5.46 -9.20
N GLY A 225 -15.41 5.10 -10.12
CA GLY A 225 -14.04 5.60 -10.14
C GLY A 225 -13.97 7.12 -10.31
N LEU A 226 -14.69 7.67 -11.30
CA LEU A 226 -14.75 9.11 -11.53
C LEU A 226 -15.37 9.84 -10.32
N SER A 227 -16.45 9.31 -9.73
CA SER A 227 -17.09 9.92 -8.55
C SER A 227 -16.11 10.05 -7.37
N ILE A 228 -15.30 9.01 -7.10
CA ILE A 228 -14.31 9.04 -6.02
C ILE A 228 -13.24 10.10 -6.31
N ILE A 229 -12.68 10.10 -7.50
CA ILE A 229 -11.60 11.04 -7.88
C ILE A 229 -12.12 12.48 -7.94
N LEU A 230 -13.30 12.71 -8.50
CA LEU A 230 -13.90 14.05 -8.57
C LEU A 230 -14.29 14.57 -7.19
N GLY A 231 -14.60 13.68 -6.25
CA GLY A 231 -14.87 14.01 -4.84
C GLY A 231 -13.62 14.40 -4.05
N ASP A 232 -12.44 14.05 -4.51
CA ASP A 232 -11.18 14.45 -3.88
C ASP A 232 -10.92 15.96 -4.09
N LYS A 233 -10.77 16.70 -2.99
CA LYS A 233 -10.58 18.17 -3.01
C LYS A 233 -9.23 18.59 -3.60
N ASP A 234 -8.22 17.71 -3.52
CA ASP A 234 -6.87 17.99 -4.01
C ASP A 234 -6.78 17.82 -5.53
N VAL A 235 -7.65 17.00 -6.12
CA VAL A 235 -7.67 16.76 -7.56
C VAL A 235 -8.18 18.01 -8.30
N LYS A 236 -7.41 18.43 -9.31
CA LYS A 236 -7.70 19.57 -10.19
C LYS A 236 -8.04 19.15 -11.63
N SER A 237 -7.45 18.05 -12.10
CA SER A 237 -7.72 17.45 -13.39
C SER A 237 -7.72 15.94 -13.29
N VAL A 238 -8.29 15.24 -14.26
CA VAL A 238 -8.30 13.78 -14.32
C VAL A 238 -7.65 13.32 -15.61
N PHE A 239 -6.81 12.29 -15.54
CA PHE A 239 -6.28 11.58 -16.69
C PHE A 239 -6.79 10.15 -16.72
N VAL A 240 -7.59 9.83 -17.73
CA VAL A 240 -8.06 8.48 -18.04
C VAL A 240 -7.19 7.91 -19.14
N ASN A 241 -6.35 6.93 -18.81
CA ASN A 241 -5.42 6.29 -19.75
C ASN A 241 -5.79 4.82 -19.91
N VAL A 242 -6.27 4.45 -21.09
CA VAL A 242 -6.77 3.11 -21.39
C VAL A 242 -6.08 2.51 -22.60
N PHE A 243 -5.64 1.26 -22.43
CA PHE A 243 -5.22 0.41 -23.53
C PHE A 243 -6.25 -0.70 -23.72
N GLY A 244 -7.00 -0.64 -24.82
CA GLY A 244 -8.02 -1.62 -25.18
C GLY A 244 -7.40 -2.99 -25.42
N GLY A 245 -7.69 -3.91 -24.52
CA GLY A 245 -7.34 -5.30 -24.59
C GLY A 245 -8.61 -6.17 -24.54
N ILE A 246 -8.81 -6.90 -23.45
CA ILE A 246 -10.04 -7.66 -23.17
C ILE A 246 -11.24 -6.70 -23.14
N THR A 247 -11.10 -5.55 -22.47
CA THR A 247 -12.06 -4.45 -22.55
C THR A 247 -11.67 -3.53 -23.69
N ALA A 248 -12.51 -3.43 -24.71
CA ALA A 248 -12.25 -2.60 -25.87
C ALA A 248 -12.52 -1.11 -25.60
N CYS A 249 -11.85 -0.22 -26.35
CA CYS A 249 -11.92 1.24 -26.16
C CYS A 249 -13.35 1.81 -26.30
N ASP A 250 -14.17 1.24 -27.16
CA ASP A 250 -15.57 1.65 -27.34
C ASP A 250 -16.42 1.39 -26.11
N ALA A 251 -16.22 0.27 -25.43
CA ALA A 251 -16.88 -0.03 -24.16
C ALA A 251 -16.50 0.99 -23.08
N VAL A 252 -15.19 1.31 -22.97
CA VAL A 252 -14.68 2.31 -22.03
C VAL A 252 -15.22 3.71 -22.35
N ALA A 253 -15.20 4.10 -23.62
CA ALA A 253 -15.74 5.40 -24.06
C ALA A 253 -17.22 5.57 -23.70
N ASN A 254 -18.03 4.52 -23.96
CA ASN A 254 -19.41 4.49 -23.52
C ASN A 254 -19.54 4.60 -21.99
N GLY A 255 -18.66 3.89 -21.25
CA GLY A 255 -18.59 3.98 -19.80
C GLY A 255 -18.32 5.41 -19.31
N ILE A 256 -17.37 6.11 -19.91
CA ILE A 256 -17.05 7.51 -19.59
C ILE A 256 -18.26 8.41 -19.85
N VAL A 257 -18.89 8.32 -21.03
CA VAL A 257 -20.06 9.14 -21.38
C VAL A 257 -21.22 8.88 -20.42
N GLN A 258 -21.52 7.62 -20.13
CA GLN A 258 -22.58 7.28 -19.20
C GLN A 258 -22.26 7.76 -17.77
N ALA A 259 -21.02 7.60 -17.32
CA ALA A 259 -20.57 8.09 -16.02
C ALA A 259 -20.74 9.61 -15.89
N LEU A 260 -20.36 10.37 -16.90
CA LEU A 260 -20.53 11.82 -16.92
C LEU A 260 -22.00 12.23 -16.91
N ASN A 261 -22.86 11.51 -17.64
CA ASN A 261 -24.31 11.73 -17.59
C ASN A 261 -24.89 11.43 -16.20
N MET A 262 -24.43 10.37 -15.53
CA MET A 262 -24.86 10.02 -14.18
C MET A 262 -24.40 11.05 -13.13
N LEU A 263 -23.18 11.56 -13.27
CA LEU A 263 -22.61 12.56 -12.36
C LEU A 263 -23.16 13.97 -12.60
N GLY A 264 -23.55 14.28 -13.84
CA GLY A 264 -24.12 15.57 -14.20
C GLY A 264 -23.29 16.74 -13.67
N ASN A 265 -23.91 17.62 -12.91
CA ASN A 265 -23.25 18.81 -12.33
C ASN A 265 -22.18 18.50 -11.26
N GLN A 266 -22.02 17.26 -10.84
CA GLN A 266 -20.95 16.86 -9.93
C GLN A 266 -19.61 16.72 -10.67
N ALA A 267 -19.62 16.47 -11.98
CA ALA A 267 -18.45 16.48 -12.82
C ALA A 267 -18.05 17.94 -13.11
N THR A 268 -17.04 18.45 -12.41
CA THR A 268 -16.62 19.87 -12.50
C THR A 268 -15.16 20.05 -12.97
N LYS A 269 -14.40 18.96 -13.02
CA LYS A 269 -12.96 19.01 -13.31
C LYS A 269 -12.68 18.54 -14.74
N PRO A 270 -11.68 19.14 -15.44
CA PRO A 270 -11.33 18.69 -16.79
C PRO A 270 -10.80 17.26 -16.77
N ILE A 271 -11.16 16.50 -17.80
CA ILE A 271 -10.81 15.09 -17.96
C ILE A 271 -10.07 14.94 -19.29
N VAL A 272 -8.83 14.51 -19.22
CA VAL A 272 -8.03 14.15 -20.40
C VAL A 272 -8.15 12.66 -20.61
N VAL A 273 -8.48 12.23 -21.82
CA VAL A 273 -8.68 10.82 -22.18
C VAL A 273 -7.69 10.42 -23.26
N ARG A 274 -6.94 9.37 -23.00
CA ARG A 274 -6.16 8.67 -24.00
C ARG A 274 -6.66 7.25 -24.16
N LEU A 275 -7.07 6.93 -25.36
CA LEU A 275 -7.49 5.59 -25.78
C LEU A 275 -6.50 5.06 -26.83
N ASP A 276 -6.10 3.79 -26.67
CA ASP A 276 -5.29 3.05 -27.62
C ASP A 276 -5.65 1.55 -27.57
N GLY A 277 -5.27 0.76 -28.57
CA GLY A 277 -5.57 -0.66 -28.62
C GLY A 277 -6.87 -0.99 -29.36
N ASN A 278 -7.57 -2.04 -28.92
CA ASN A 278 -8.75 -2.57 -29.62
C ASN A 278 -9.92 -1.57 -29.67
N ASN A 279 -10.51 -1.41 -30.85
CA ASN A 279 -11.65 -0.52 -31.15
C ASN A 279 -11.39 0.96 -30.83
N VAL A 280 -10.13 1.42 -30.91
CA VAL A 280 -9.74 2.79 -30.57
C VAL A 280 -10.49 3.84 -31.38
N GLU A 281 -10.63 3.65 -32.70
CA GLU A 281 -11.30 4.60 -33.58
C GLU A 281 -12.80 4.77 -33.23
N LEU A 282 -13.46 3.67 -32.89
CA LEU A 282 -14.85 3.70 -32.43
C LEU A 282 -14.97 4.38 -31.06
N GLY A 283 -14.06 4.09 -30.12
CA GLY A 283 -14.00 4.73 -28.82
C GLY A 283 -13.82 6.24 -28.90
N ARG A 284 -12.84 6.69 -29.74
CA ARG A 284 -12.62 8.12 -30.01
C ARG A 284 -13.85 8.80 -30.64
N LYS A 285 -14.50 8.12 -31.57
CA LYS A 285 -15.74 8.63 -32.20
C LYS A 285 -16.85 8.81 -31.17
N ILE A 286 -17.06 7.85 -30.27
CA ILE A 286 -18.08 7.94 -29.22
C ILE A 286 -17.85 9.16 -28.34
N LEU A 287 -16.62 9.42 -27.90
CA LEU A 287 -16.29 10.59 -27.09
C LEU A 287 -16.46 11.91 -27.88
N ASN A 288 -16.09 11.93 -29.17
CA ASN A 288 -16.28 13.09 -30.04
C ASN A 288 -17.76 13.39 -30.28
N ASP A 289 -18.57 12.38 -30.54
CA ASP A 289 -20.01 12.52 -30.78
C ASP A 289 -20.73 13.01 -29.50
N ALA A 290 -20.28 12.55 -28.31
CA ALA A 290 -20.79 13.03 -27.03
C ALA A 290 -20.44 14.49 -26.74
N ASN A 291 -19.32 14.97 -27.30
CA ASN A 291 -18.86 16.37 -27.23
C ASN A 291 -18.98 17.01 -25.82
N HIS A 292 -18.61 16.25 -24.80
CA HIS A 292 -18.74 16.72 -23.41
C HIS A 292 -17.69 17.79 -23.10
N PRO A 293 -18.08 18.95 -22.52
CA PRO A 293 -17.19 20.13 -22.40
C PRO A 293 -15.96 19.90 -21.50
N LEU A 294 -16.02 18.93 -20.61
CA LEU A 294 -14.90 18.59 -19.72
C LEU A 294 -13.91 17.59 -20.33
N VAL A 295 -14.26 16.92 -21.44
CA VAL A 295 -13.44 15.85 -22.02
C VAL A 295 -12.56 16.37 -23.13
N GLN A 296 -11.28 16.10 -23.03
CA GLN A 296 -10.28 16.36 -24.07
C GLN A 296 -9.57 15.06 -24.44
N GLN A 297 -9.53 14.70 -25.72
CA GLN A 297 -8.86 13.51 -26.19
C GLN A 297 -7.46 13.85 -26.70
N LEU A 298 -6.48 13.00 -26.38
CA LEU A 298 -5.11 13.05 -26.88
C LEU A 298 -4.63 11.67 -27.28
N GLU A 299 -3.77 11.59 -28.29
CA GLU A 299 -3.36 10.32 -28.89
C GLU A 299 -2.25 9.63 -28.12
N THR A 300 -1.31 10.40 -27.55
CA THR A 300 -0.14 9.86 -26.85
C THR A 300 -0.26 9.97 -25.34
N MET A 301 0.34 9.02 -24.63
CA MET A 301 0.36 9.02 -23.16
C MET A 301 1.09 10.26 -22.62
N ASP A 302 2.26 10.59 -23.21
CA ASP A 302 3.05 11.77 -22.81
C ASP A 302 2.30 13.07 -23.02
N GLY A 303 1.66 13.24 -24.20
CA GLY A 303 0.85 14.41 -24.50
C GLY A 303 -0.35 14.57 -23.57
N ALA A 304 -1.03 13.46 -23.27
CA ALA A 304 -2.16 13.45 -22.36
C ALA A 304 -1.75 13.75 -20.91
N ALA A 305 -0.64 13.19 -20.45
CA ALA A 305 -0.09 13.45 -19.13
C ALA A 305 0.34 14.94 -18.99
N ALA A 306 1.03 15.47 -20.02
CA ALA A 306 1.42 16.88 -20.04
C ALA A 306 0.21 17.82 -20.00
N LYS A 307 -0.86 17.48 -20.75
CA LYS A 307 -2.10 18.26 -20.76
C LYS A 307 -2.83 18.19 -19.43
N ALA A 308 -2.92 17.02 -18.83
CA ALA A 308 -3.54 16.84 -17.52
C ALA A 308 -2.77 17.63 -16.43
N ALA A 309 -1.44 17.59 -16.44
CA ALA A 309 -0.61 18.35 -15.52
C ALA A 309 -0.76 19.88 -15.73
N GLU A 310 -0.81 20.35 -16.97
CA GLU A 310 -1.08 21.75 -17.30
C GLU A 310 -2.43 22.21 -16.73
N LEU A 311 -3.48 21.41 -16.93
CA LEU A 311 -4.84 21.71 -16.44
C LEU A 311 -4.93 21.68 -14.91
N ALA A 312 -4.11 20.87 -14.25
CA ALA A 312 -4.07 20.82 -12.79
C ALA A 312 -3.28 21.98 -12.17
N ALA A 313 -2.42 22.65 -12.94
CA ALA A 313 -1.63 23.78 -12.49
C ALA A 313 -2.39 25.14 -12.53
N ASN A 314 -3.47 25.20 -13.31
CA ASN A 314 -4.34 26.37 -13.45
C ASN A 314 -5.54 26.28 -12.48
#